data_5d9a1f97300f64f844315480ed4ed1a1
#
_entry.id   5d9a1f97300f64f844315480ed4ed1a1
#
_cell.length_a   1.000
_cell.length_b   1.000
_cell.length_c   1.000
_cell.angle_alpha   90.00
_cell.angle_beta   90.00
_cell.angle_gamma   90.00
#
_symmetry.space_group_name_H-M   'P 1'
#
loop_
_entity.id
_entity.type
_entity.pdbx_description
1 polymer ?
#
loop_
_entity_poly.entity_id
_entity_poly.type
_entity_poly.pdbx_seq_one_letter_code
_entity_poly.pdbx_strand_id
1 'polypeptide(L)'
;MNPIHLVLIGPPGVGKGTQAVLLEERLGARPLSSGVIFRQEIEAETDLGRLANSYIKRGELVPNGITIEMMAKRLRSDEVRRRGFVLDGFPRTIRQADALEELLAEMDVKLDKVISLEIDPEVVVSRLAGRLGCTKCGEIYHAANK
;
A
#
# COMPACT_ATOMS: atom_id res chain seq x y z
N MET A 1 -12.84 17.50 -10.03
CA MET A 1 -12.18 16.36 -10.73
C MET A 1 -12.87 15.08 -10.26
N ASN A 2 -13.09 14.15 -11.15
CA ASN A 2 -13.60 12.83 -10.76
C ASN A 2 -12.51 12.09 -9.97
N PRO A 3 -12.92 11.31 -8.94
CA PRO A 3 -11.97 10.46 -8.23
C PRO A 3 -11.24 9.52 -9.19
N ILE A 4 -9.95 9.34 -9.00
CA ILE A 4 -9.13 8.43 -9.82
C ILE A 4 -8.66 7.25 -8.97
N HIS A 5 -8.64 6.06 -9.58
CA HIS A 5 -8.39 4.81 -8.88
C HIS A 5 -7.27 4.04 -9.57
N LEU A 6 -6.11 4.00 -8.92
CA LEU A 6 -4.88 3.44 -9.48
C LEU A 6 -4.31 2.33 -8.60
N VAL A 7 -3.67 1.37 -9.24
CA VAL A 7 -2.82 0.37 -8.57
C VAL A 7 -1.40 0.49 -9.11
N LEU A 8 -0.42 0.60 -8.22
CA LEU A 8 1.00 0.54 -8.56
C LEU A 8 1.53 -0.86 -8.23
N ILE A 9 2.13 -1.51 -9.20
CA ILE A 9 2.80 -2.79 -9.01
C ILE A 9 4.27 -2.66 -9.40
N GLY A 10 5.10 -3.49 -8.80
CA GLY A 10 6.54 -3.50 -9.04
C GLY A 10 7.31 -4.03 -7.83
N PRO A 11 8.60 -4.32 -7.99
CA PRO A 11 9.42 -4.85 -6.91
C PRO A 11 9.57 -3.83 -5.77
N PRO A 12 9.87 -4.30 -4.55
CA PRO A 12 10.22 -3.38 -3.46
C PRO A 12 11.43 -2.53 -3.86
N GLY A 13 11.43 -1.25 -3.49
CA GLY A 13 12.51 -0.30 -3.82
C GLY A 13 12.45 0.30 -5.23
N VAL A 14 11.45 -0.03 -6.05
CA VAL A 14 11.29 0.55 -7.39
C VAL A 14 10.80 2.01 -7.36
N GLY A 15 10.24 2.47 -6.25
CA GLY A 15 9.76 3.84 -6.07
C GLY A 15 8.24 3.99 -6.09
N LYS A 16 7.49 2.93 -5.85
CA LYS A 16 6.01 2.98 -5.79
C LYS A 16 5.49 4.03 -4.81
N GLY A 17 6.01 4.03 -3.59
CA GLY A 17 5.61 4.99 -2.56
C GLY A 17 5.90 6.44 -2.94
N THR A 18 7.08 6.70 -3.52
CA THR A 18 7.45 8.02 -4.02
C THR A 18 6.53 8.48 -5.14
N GLN A 19 6.21 7.61 -6.08
CA GLN A 19 5.28 7.92 -7.16
C GLN A 19 3.85 8.12 -6.66
N ALA A 20 3.41 7.36 -5.66
CA ALA A 20 2.10 7.52 -5.06
C ALA A 20 1.90 8.91 -4.43
N VAL A 21 2.92 9.44 -3.76
CA VAL A 21 2.90 10.80 -3.21
C VAL A 21 2.78 11.85 -4.32
N LEU A 22 3.58 11.72 -5.39
CA LEU A 22 3.49 12.64 -6.54
C LEU A 22 2.13 12.58 -7.24
N LEU A 23 1.53 11.40 -7.31
CA LEU A 23 0.18 11.23 -7.86
C LEU A 23 -0.88 11.87 -6.95
N GLU A 24 -0.72 11.80 -5.64
CA GLU A 24 -1.59 12.52 -4.70
C GLU A 24 -1.53 14.04 -4.93
N GLU A 25 -0.33 14.59 -5.03
CA GLU A 25 -0.14 16.04 -5.27
C GLU A 25 -0.78 16.50 -6.59
N ARG A 26 -0.70 15.68 -7.63
CA ARG A 26 -1.18 16.04 -8.98
C ARG A 26 -2.64 15.71 -9.24
N LEU A 27 -3.10 14.60 -8.71
CA LEU A 27 -4.43 14.04 -9.03
C LEU A 27 -5.40 14.07 -7.84
N GLY A 28 -4.90 14.37 -6.65
CA GLY A 28 -5.70 14.38 -5.44
C GLY A 28 -6.04 12.99 -4.87
N ALA A 29 -5.67 11.91 -5.57
CA ALA A 29 -5.96 10.54 -5.17
C ALA A 29 -5.19 10.14 -3.90
N ARG A 30 -5.85 9.50 -2.94
CA ARG A 30 -5.25 9.14 -1.64
C ARG A 30 -4.28 7.96 -1.78
N PRO A 31 -3.00 8.09 -1.39
CA PRO A 31 -2.10 6.94 -1.33
C PRO A 31 -2.51 5.97 -0.23
N LEU A 32 -2.58 4.69 -0.57
CA LEU A 32 -2.88 3.60 0.35
C LEU A 32 -1.76 2.56 0.24
N SER A 33 -0.75 2.70 1.07
CA SER A 33 0.34 1.73 1.18
C SER A 33 -0.01 0.66 2.21
N SER A 34 -0.02 -0.60 1.81
CA SER A 34 -0.28 -1.71 2.71
C SER A 34 0.70 -1.74 3.89
N GLY A 35 1.99 -1.48 3.64
CA GLY A 35 3.00 -1.43 4.70
C GLY A 35 2.76 -0.32 5.72
N VAL A 36 2.35 0.86 5.27
CA VAL A 36 1.99 1.99 6.16
C VAL A 36 0.74 1.64 6.97
N ILE A 37 -0.28 1.09 6.32
CA ILE A 37 -1.53 0.71 6.98
C ILE A 37 -1.28 -0.35 8.05
N PHE A 38 -0.48 -1.39 7.76
CA PHE A 38 -0.09 -2.39 8.76
C PHE A 38 0.57 -1.75 9.98
N ARG A 39 1.54 -0.88 9.77
CA ARG A 39 2.21 -0.18 10.88
C ARG A 39 1.26 0.65 11.72
N GLN A 40 0.36 1.40 11.07
CA GLN A 40 -0.64 2.21 11.76
C GLN A 40 -1.61 1.35 12.60
N GLU A 41 -2.09 0.24 12.06
CA GLU A 41 -2.99 -0.67 12.79
C GLU A 41 -2.28 -1.33 14.00
N ILE A 42 -0.99 -1.68 13.85
CA ILE A 42 -0.18 -2.25 14.94
C ILE A 42 0.09 -1.18 16.03
N GLU A 43 0.48 0.03 15.64
CA GLU A 43 0.73 1.13 16.58
C GLU A 43 -0.53 1.55 17.34
N ALA A 44 -1.67 1.55 16.67
CA ALA A 44 -2.97 1.85 17.28
C ALA A 44 -3.55 0.69 18.09
N GLU A 45 -2.87 -0.47 18.10
CA GLU A 45 -3.31 -1.68 18.80
C GLU A 45 -4.75 -2.10 18.48
N THR A 46 -5.18 -1.90 17.22
CA THR A 46 -6.47 -2.39 16.76
C THR A 46 -6.53 -3.92 16.81
N ASP A 47 -7.71 -4.51 16.79
CA ASP A 47 -7.87 -5.99 16.78
C ASP A 47 -7.13 -6.61 15.60
N LEU A 48 -7.27 -6.03 14.40
CA LEU A 48 -6.53 -6.47 13.21
C LEU A 48 -5.02 -6.24 13.35
N GLY A 49 -4.60 -5.11 13.93
CA GLY A 49 -3.20 -4.80 14.18
C GLY A 49 -2.55 -5.78 15.16
N ARG A 50 -3.21 -6.12 16.27
CA ARG A 50 -2.75 -7.12 17.22
C ARG A 50 -2.63 -8.50 16.59
N LEU A 51 -3.64 -8.88 15.79
CA LEU A 51 -3.65 -10.16 15.10
C LEU A 51 -2.52 -10.26 14.07
N ALA A 52 -2.36 -9.25 13.22
CA ALA A 52 -1.26 -9.18 12.26
C ALA A 52 0.12 -9.23 12.96
N ASN A 53 0.29 -8.48 14.04
CA ASN A 53 1.53 -8.44 14.81
C ASN A 53 1.87 -9.82 15.42
N SER A 54 0.88 -10.59 15.80
CA SER A 54 1.10 -11.96 16.32
C SER A 54 1.76 -12.88 15.29
N TYR A 55 1.38 -12.78 14.02
CA TYR A 55 2.04 -13.51 12.92
C TYR A 55 3.46 -12.99 12.66
N ILE A 56 3.63 -11.67 12.61
CA ILE A 56 4.93 -11.02 12.38
C ILE A 56 5.93 -11.43 13.46
N LYS A 57 5.54 -11.44 14.73
CA LYS A 57 6.40 -11.84 15.86
C LYS A 57 6.86 -13.29 15.79
N ARG A 58 6.07 -14.17 15.16
CA ARG A 58 6.45 -15.57 14.93
C ARG A 58 7.25 -15.78 13.66
N GLY A 59 7.52 -14.70 12.88
CA GLY A 59 8.17 -14.79 11.57
C GLY A 59 7.28 -15.40 10.48
N GLU A 60 5.98 -15.44 10.70
CA GLU A 60 5.00 -15.96 9.76
C GLU A 60 4.45 -14.86 8.87
N LEU A 61 4.01 -15.24 7.67
CA LEU A 61 3.30 -14.31 6.77
C LEU A 61 1.91 -14.02 7.33
N VAL A 62 1.52 -12.75 7.26
CA VAL A 62 0.15 -12.35 7.62
C VAL A 62 -0.83 -12.94 6.62
N PRO A 63 -1.86 -13.69 7.07
CA PRO A 63 -2.84 -14.28 6.16
C PRO A 63 -3.54 -13.26 5.26
N ASN A 64 -3.87 -13.66 4.04
CA ASN A 64 -4.56 -12.81 3.07
C ASN A 64 -5.84 -12.17 3.62
N GLY A 65 -6.62 -12.90 4.41
CA GLY A 65 -7.87 -12.41 5.00
C GLY A 65 -7.66 -11.17 5.88
N ILE A 66 -6.61 -11.14 6.67
CA ILE A 66 -6.27 -9.99 7.53
C ILE A 66 -5.86 -8.78 6.67
N THR A 67 -5.00 -9.00 5.69
CA THR A 67 -4.57 -7.95 4.76
C THR A 67 -5.76 -7.37 3.99
N ILE A 68 -6.62 -8.22 3.46
CA ILE A 68 -7.82 -7.82 2.72
C ILE A 68 -8.73 -6.98 3.61
N GLU A 69 -8.97 -7.39 4.85
CA GLU A 69 -9.85 -6.67 5.78
C GLU A 69 -9.30 -5.29 6.14
N MET A 70 -7.98 -5.18 6.40
CA MET A 70 -7.33 -3.89 6.64
C MET A 70 -7.46 -2.95 5.45
N MET A 71 -7.23 -3.44 4.25
CA MET A 71 -7.32 -2.63 3.04
C MET A 71 -8.77 -2.24 2.73
N ALA A 72 -9.72 -3.17 2.90
CA ALA A 72 -11.15 -2.91 2.71
C ALA A 72 -11.66 -1.81 3.63
N LYS A 73 -11.26 -1.81 4.89
CA LYS A 73 -11.59 -0.76 5.86
C LYS A 73 -11.15 0.62 5.38
N ARG A 74 -9.95 0.73 4.84
CA ARG A 74 -9.42 2.00 4.31
C ARG A 74 -10.09 2.42 3.01
N LEU A 75 -10.32 1.48 2.10
CA LEU A 75 -11.00 1.75 0.82
C LEU A 75 -12.42 2.25 1.00
N ARG A 76 -13.14 1.77 2.02
CA ARG A 76 -14.51 2.20 2.34
C ARG A 76 -14.60 3.55 3.04
N SER A 77 -13.49 4.19 3.39
CA SER A 77 -13.52 5.50 4.06
C SER A 77 -14.10 6.59 3.14
N ASP A 78 -14.76 7.57 3.74
CA ASP A 78 -15.36 8.69 3.00
C ASP A 78 -14.31 9.54 2.28
N GLU A 79 -13.11 9.66 2.86
CA GLU A 79 -11.99 10.35 2.22
C GLU A 79 -11.62 9.69 0.90
N VAL A 80 -11.45 8.37 0.90
CA VAL A 80 -11.07 7.60 -0.29
C VAL A 80 -12.19 7.64 -1.34
N ARG A 81 -13.44 7.54 -0.92
CA ARG A 81 -14.59 7.65 -1.83
C ARG A 81 -14.63 8.98 -2.57
N ARG A 82 -14.29 10.08 -1.89
CA ARG A 82 -14.28 11.41 -2.50
C ARG A 82 -13.06 11.69 -3.36
N ARG A 83 -11.90 11.20 -2.94
CA ARG A 83 -10.61 11.53 -3.56
C ARG A 83 -10.14 10.50 -4.58
N GLY A 84 -10.62 9.27 -4.48
CA GLY A 84 -10.01 8.13 -5.15
C GLY A 84 -8.77 7.63 -4.41
N PHE A 85 -8.04 6.70 -5.01
CA PHE A 85 -6.91 6.06 -4.35
C PHE A 85 -5.77 5.70 -5.31
N VAL A 86 -4.57 5.58 -4.73
CA VAL A 86 -3.40 4.96 -5.35
C VAL A 86 -2.95 3.83 -4.43
N LEU A 87 -3.17 2.57 -4.82
CA LEU A 87 -2.75 1.41 -4.04
C LEU A 87 -1.26 1.12 -4.28
N ASP A 88 -0.53 0.93 -3.20
CA ASP A 88 0.87 0.50 -3.19
C ASP A 88 1.04 -0.69 -2.25
N GLY A 89 1.55 -1.79 -2.79
CA GLY A 89 1.79 -3.01 -2.05
C GLY A 89 0.56 -3.90 -1.84
N PHE A 90 -0.54 -3.61 -2.50
CA PHE A 90 -1.75 -4.41 -2.52
C PHE A 90 -2.48 -4.19 -3.87
N PRO A 91 -2.96 -5.26 -4.55
CA PRO A 91 -2.84 -6.67 -4.20
C PRO A 91 -1.44 -7.23 -4.47
N ARG A 92 -1.06 -8.30 -3.74
CA ARG A 92 0.20 -9.04 -3.94
C ARG A 92 -0.01 -10.51 -4.28
N THR A 93 -1.24 -11.00 -4.14
CA THR A 93 -1.63 -12.36 -4.46
C THR A 93 -2.89 -12.35 -5.31
N ILE A 94 -3.17 -13.46 -6.01
CA ILE A 94 -4.39 -13.61 -6.80
C ILE A 94 -5.62 -13.45 -5.90
N ARG A 95 -5.61 -14.07 -4.73
CA ARG A 95 -6.71 -13.97 -3.76
C ARG A 95 -6.98 -12.52 -3.32
N GLN A 96 -5.92 -11.74 -3.11
CA GLN A 96 -6.06 -10.31 -2.80
C GLN A 96 -6.62 -9.53 -4.00
N ALA A 97 -6.21 -9.87 -5.21
CA ALA A 97 -6.71 -9.23 -6.43
C ALA A 97 -8.20 -9.52 -6.64
N ASP A 98 -8.61 -10.78 -6.46
CA ASP A 98 -10.03 -11.18 -6.54
C ASP A 98 -10.88 -10.43 -5.50
N ALA A 99 -10.40 -10.37 -4.26
CA ALA A 99 -11.07 -9.64 -3.19
C ALA A 99 -11.16 -8.12 -3.46
N LEU A 100 -10.14 -7.54 -4.06
CA LEU A 100 -10.16 -6.14 -4.47
C LEU A 100 -11.22 -5.91 -5.55
N GLU A 101 -11.30 -6.78 -6.55
CA GLU A 101 -12.29 -6.70 -7.62
C GLU A 101 -13.72 -6.76 -7.07
N GLU A 102 -13.99 -7.71 -6.18
CA GLU A 102 -15.29 -7.83 -5.49
C GLU A 102 -15.62 -6.57 -4.70
N LEU A 103 -14.66 -6.05 -3.92
CA LEU A 103 -14.84 -4.86 -3.10
C LEU A 103 -15.14 -3.62 -3.95
N LEU A 104 -14.43 -3.43 -5.06
CA LEU A 104 -14.67 -2.31 -5.98
C LEU A 104 -16.03 -2.41 -6.65
N ALA A 105 -16.47 -3.62 -7.01
CA ALA A 105 -17.81 -3.86 -7.53
C ALA A 105 -18.90 -3.51 -6.51
N GLU A 106 -18.73 -3.91 -5.23
CA GLU A 106 -19.65 -3.54 -4.15
C GLU A 106 -19.73 -2.01 -3.95
N MET A 107 -18.63 -1.31 -4.15
CA MET A 107 -18.54 0.14 -4.01
C MET A 107 -18.99 0.91 -5.24
N ASP A 108 -19.35 0.22 -6.33
CA ASP A 108 -19.61 0.80 -7.65
C ASP A 108 -18.44 1.68 -8.17
N VAL A 109 -17.23 1.19 -7.95
CA VAL A 109 -15.98 1.86 -8.33
C VAL A 109 -15.26 1.03 -9.38
N LYS A 110 -14.76 1.67 -10.42
CA LYS A 110 -13.91 1.05 -11.44
C LYS A 110 -12.47 1.47 -11.26
N LEU A 111 -11.58 0.52 -11.47
CA LEU A 111 -10.14 0.80 -11.52
C LEU A 111 -9.81 1.49 -12.85
N ASP A 112 -9.16 2.65 -12.78
CA ASP A 112 -8.79 3.41 -13.98
C ASP A 112 -7.55 2.83 -14.66
N LYS A 113 -6.50 2.57 -13.90
CA LYS A 113 -5.25 2.01 -14.40
C LYS A 113 -4.52 1.15 -13.38
N VAL A 114 -3.80 0.16 -13.90
CA VAL A 114 -2.74 -0.56 -13.20
C VAL A 114 -1.41 -0.16 -13.84
N ILE A 115 -0.49 0.37 -13.05
CA ILE A 115 0.80 0.88 -13.52
C ILE A 115 1.90 -0.04 -12.97
N SER A 116 2.61 -0.69 -13.87
CA SER A 116 3.79 -1.50 -13.54
C SER A 116 5.03 -0.64 -13.60
N LEU A 117 5.76 -0.58 -12.48
CA LEU A 117 7.06 0.07 -12.39
C LEU A 117 8.14 -0.98 -12.52
N GLU A 118 8.98 -0.84 -13.52
CA GLU A 118 10.06 -1.76 -13.84
C GLU A 118 11.41 -1.04 -13.74
N ILE A 119 12.40 -1.71 -13.21
CA ILE A 119 13.74 -1.18 -13.02
C ILE A 119 14.72 -2.36 -13.03
N ASP A 120 15.97 -2.06 -13.37
CA ASP A 120 17.06 -3.06 -13.31
C ASP A 120 17.16 -3.68 -11.90
N PRO A 121 17.20 -5.02 -11.78
CA PRO A 121 17.31 -5.70 -10.49
C PRO A 121 18.51 -5.25 -9.64
N GLU A 122 19.64 -4.92 -10.25
CA GLU A 122 20.82 -4.41 -9.52
C GLU A 122 20.55 -3.07 -8.85
N VAL A 123 19.79 -2.19 -9.50
CA VAL A 123 19.36 -0.90 -8.92
C VAL A 123 18.40 -1.13 -7.76
N VAL A 124 17.49 -2.09 -7.87
CA VAL A 124 16.56 -2.46 -6.77
C VAL A 124 17.34 -2.91 -5.54
N VAL A 125 18.32 -3.82 -5.72
CA VAL A 125 19.17 -4.31 -4.61
C VAL A 125 19.90 -3.15 -3.94
N SER A 126 20.53 -2.26 -4.71
CA SER A 126 21.22 -1.08 -4.19
C SER A 126 20.30 -0.16 -3.39
N ARG A 127 19.10 0.09 -3.87
CA ARG A 127 18.11 0.93 -3.20
C ARG A 127 17.61 0.31 -1.90
N LEU A 128 17.34 -0.99 -1.90
CA LEU A 128 16.88 -1.71 -0.69
C LEU A 128 17.95 -1.77 0.39
N ALA A 129 19.20 -2.01 0.00
CA ALA A 129 20.33 -2.05 0.95
C ALA A 129 20.53 -0.73 1.70
N GLY A 130 20.20 0.41 1.07
CA GLY A 130 20.31 1.73 1.68
C GLY A 130 19.00 2.27 2.29
N ARG A 131 17.91 1.50 2.24
CA ARG A 131 16.60 1.95 2.71
C ARG A 131 16.54 2.04 4.23
N LEU A 132 16.10 3.19 4.71
CA LEU A 132 15.89 3.47 6.13
C LEU A 132 14.46 3.95 6.35
N GLY A 133 13.84 3.49 7.42
CA GLY A 133 12.51 3.96 7.84
C GLY A 133 12.62 4.77 9.13
N CYS A 134 11.97 5.91 9.19
CA CYS A 134 11.84 6.66 10.43
C CYS A 134 10.90 5.93 11.39
N THR A 135 11.37 5.66 12.62
CA THR A 135 10.56 4.99 13.64
C THR A 135 9.44 5.87 14.22
N LYS A 136 9.54 7.20 14.01
CA LYS A 136 8.54 8.15 14.52
C LYS A 136 7.41 8.43 13.53
N CYS A 137 7.74 8.71 12.27
CA CYS A 137 6.74 9.11 11.26
C CYS A 137 6.56 8.12 10.12
N GLY A 138 7.38 7.06 10.04
CA GLY A 138 7.34 6.06 8.97
C GLY A 138 7.92 6.53 7.64
N GLU A 139 8.44 7.76 7.55
CA GLU A 139 9.03 8.28 6.31
C GLU A 139 10.25 7.45 5.89
N ILE A 140 10.40 7.24 4.60
CA ILE A 140 11.47 6.44 4.02
C ILE A 140 12.62 7.32 3.59
N TYR A 141 13.81 6.95 4.02
CA TYR A 141 15.09 7.60 3.70
C TYR A 141 16.03 6.61 3.03
N HIS A 142 17.08 7.14 2.43
CA HIS A 142 18.17 6.33 1.89
C HIS A 142 19.50 6.75 2.51
N ALA A 143 20.30 5.77 2.96
CA ALA A 143 21.55 6.03 3.67
C ALA A 143 22.55 6.93 2.91
N ALA A 144 22.52 6.89 1.57
CA ALA A 144 23.42 7.68 0.72
C ALA A 144 22.83 9.02 0.26
N ASN A 145 21.49 9.17 0.17
CA ASN A 145 20.87 10.24 -0.61
C ASN A 145 19.85 11.10 0.14
N LYS A 146 19.45 10.72 1.34
CA LYS A 146 18.45 11.48 2.10
C LYS A 146 18.44 11.07 3.57
#